data_c614a4b79f1432e9cdef46ec321a7568
#
_entry.id   c614a4b79f1432e9cdef46ec321a7568
#
_cell.length_a   1.000
_cell.length_b   1.000
_cell.length_c   1.000
_cell.angle_alpha   90.00
_cell.angle_beta   90.00
_cell.angle_gamma   90.00
#
_symmetry.space_group_name_H-M   'P 1'
#
loop_
_entity.id
_entity.type
_entity.pdbx_description
1 polymer ?
#
loop_
_entity_poly.entity_id
_entity_poly.type
_entity_poly.pdbx_seq_one_letter_code
_entity_poly.pdbx_strand_id
1 'polypeptide(L)'
;MQDNTNDKELVLQAMREYGRSKAAQLQEASAEMTGTELYAQEQYIPDFQAAKAAMNMSQRKLGENDGFLCRSTAGHVVRLIGSYDSDVWPGEPETLLSQWKFVWAKDPKKARPFLALSTSPYDTGDCCTYPAEDETLHVYRSGKDGNVWPPRTLNVQWTDLGPVGGPYIEEDA
;
A
#
# COMPACT_ATOMS: atom_id res chain seq x y z
N MET A 1 18.37 -22.03 36.61
CA MET A 1 18.10 -20.73 35.89
C MET A 1 18.22 -20.85 34.37
N GLN A 2 17.79 -21.95 33.75
CA GLN A 2 17.90 -22.18 32.30
C GLN A 2 16.55 -22.13 31.55
N ASP A 3 15.40 -21.98 32.25
CA ASP A 3 14.08 -22.07 31.60
C ASP A 3 13.61 -20.82 30.86
N ASN A 4 14.09 -19.63 31.19
CA ASN A 4 13.51 -18.38 30.68
C ASN A 4 13.92 -18.02 29.23
N THR A 5 15.03 -18.59 28.73
CA THR A 5 15.52 -18.33 27.35
C THR A 5 14.78 -19.19 26.35
N ASN A 6 14.51 -20.45 26.69
CA ASN A 6 13.79 -21.40 25.85
C ASN A 6 12.32 -20.98 25.65
N ASP A 7 11.67 -20.50 26.71
CA ASP A 7 10.28 -20.01 26.64
C ASP A 7 10.17 -18.77 25.75
N LYS A 8 11.14 -17.85 25.80
CA LYS A 8 11.16 -16.68 24.91
C LYS A 8 11.32 -17.07 23.44
N GLU A 9 12.19 -18.03 23.15
CA GLU A 9 12.39 -18.52 21.78
C GLU A 9 11.13 -19.21 21.25
N LEU A 10 10.45 -20.02 22.05
CA LEU A 10 9.19 -20.66 21.69
C LEU A 10 8.09 -19.63 21.39
N VAL A 11 7.97 -18.61 22.24
CA VAL A 11 6.99 -17.52 22.02
C VAL A 11 7.31 -16.76 20.73
N LEU A 12 8.57 -16.41 20.50
CA LEU A 12 8.99 -15.72 19.28
C LEU A 12 8.76 -16.57 18.03
N GLN A 13 8.99 -17.87 18.10
CA GLN A 13 8.70 -18.80 17.01
C GLN A 13 7.21 -18.84 16.71
N ALA A 14 6.38 -19.00 17.74
CA ALA A 14 4.92 -19.01 17.58
C ALA A 14 4.39 -17.70 16.96
N MET A 15 4.94 -16.56 17.38
CA MET A 15 4.59 -15.25 16.79
C MET A 15 4.99 -15.14 15.32
N ARG A 16 6.17 -15.65 14.94
CA ARG A 16 6.63 -15.69 13.53
C ARG A 16 5.75 -16.59 12.67
N GLU A 17 5.39 -17.75 13.18
CA GLU A 17 4.51 -18.70 12.48
C GLU A 17 3.10 -18.12 12.29
N TYR A 18 2.56 -17.46 13.33
CA TYR A 18 1.30 -16.74 13.23
C TYR A 18 1.35 -15.61 12.17
N GLY A 19 2.40 -14.80 12.20
CA GLY A 19 2.60 -13.72 11.21
C GLY A 19 2.69 -14.24 9.78
N ARG A 20 3.41 -15.34 9.55
CA ARG A 20 3.50 -16.00 8.23
C ARG A 20 2.15 -16.54 7.77
N SER A 21 1.40 -17.18 8.66
CA SER A 21 0.07 -17.69 8.36
C SER A 21 -0.90 -16.57 7.97
N LYS A 22 -0.88 -15.47 8.72
CA LYS A 22 -1.70 -14.28 8.41
C LYS A 22 -1.30 -13.65 7.07
N ALA A 23 -0.02 -13.53 6.79
CA ALA A 23 0.46 -13.01 5.51
C ALA A 23 0.02 -13.88 4.33
N ALA A 24 0.10 -15.21 4.45
CA ALA A 24 -0.36 -16.14 3.41
C ALA A 24 -1.88 -16.02 3.19
N GLN A 25 -2.67 -16.02 4.26
CA GLN A 25 -4.13 -15.85 4.18
C GLN A 25 -4.51 -14.53 3.51
N LEU A 26 -3.79 -13.44 3.83
CA LEU A 26 -4.03 -12.14 3.23
C LEU A 26 -3.70 -12.14 1.72
N GLN A 27 -2.61 -12.76 1.30
CA GLN A 27 -2.26 -12.91 -0.11
C GLN A 27 -3.39 -13.62 -0.89
N GLU A 28 -3.91 -14.72 -0.36
CA GLU A 28 -4.99 -15.50 -0.97
C GLU A 28 -6.31 -14.72 -1.05
N ALA A 29 -6.68 -14.00 0.02
CA ALA A 29 -7.92 -13.23 0.09
C ALA A 29 -7.87 -11.89 -0.65
N SER A 30 -6.68 -11.40 -0.96
CA SER A 30 -6.44 -10.02 -1.38
C SER A 30 -7.11 -9.63 -2.70
N ALA A 31 -7.44 -10.59 -3.57
CA ALA A 31 -8.08 -10.33 -4.85
C ALA A 31 -9.47 -9.67 -4.69
N GLU A 32 -10.19 -10.06 -3.64
CA GLU A 32 -11.55 -9.58 -3.33
C GLU A 32 -11.58 -8.41 -2.35
N MET A 33 -10.40 -7.97 -1.86
CA MET A 33 -10.31 -6.92 -0.85
C MET A 33 -10.17 -5.54 -1.48
N THR A 34 -10.84 -4.58 -0.86
CA THR A 34 -10.67 -3.15 -1.18
C THR A 34 -9.31 -2.64 -0.68
N GLY A 35 -8.86 -1.52 -1.24
CA GLY A 35 -7.63 -0.87 -0.76
C GLY A 35 -7.69 -0.51 0.73
N THR A 36 -8.83 -0.05 1.21
CA THR A 36 -9.03 0.28 2.63
C THR A 36 -8.85 -0.94 3.54
N GLU A 37 -9.40 -2.11 3.15
CA GLU A 37 -9.24 -3.36 3.89
C GLU A 37 -7.79 -3.87 3.86
N LEU A 38 -7.09 -3.70 2.73
CA LEU A 38 -5.68 -4.06 2.61
C LEU A 38 -4.80 -3.19 3.50
N TYR A 39 -5.00 -1.86 3.49
CA TYR A 39 -4.25 -0.95 4.36
C TYR A 39 -4.54 -1.15 5.85
N ALA A 40 -5.75 -1.60 6.21
CA ALA A 40 -6.06 -1.97 7.60
C ALA A 40 -5.22 -3.17 8.10
N GLN A 41 -4.70 -3.98 7.19
CA GLN A 41 -3.88 -5.16 7.47
C GLN A 41 -2.44 -5.02 6.95
N GLU A 42 -1.97 -3.81 6.69
CA GLU A 42 -0.66 -3.56 6.05
C GLU A 42 0.53 -4.17 6.81
N GLN A 43 0.40 -4.41 8.12
CA GLN A 43 1.44 -5.07 8.92
C GLN A 43 1.71 -6.53 8.51
N TYR A 44 0.77 -7.17 7.79
CA TYR A 44 0.93 -8.52 7.25
C TYR A 44 1.30 -8.55 5.77
N ILE A 45 1.35 -7.37 5.11
CA ILE A 45 1.81 -7.24 3.74
C ILE A 45 3.34 -7.15 3.75
N PRO A 46 4.05 -8.06 3.05
CA PRO A 46 5.50 -8.07 3.06
C PRO A 46 6.09 -6.78 2.46
N ASP A 47 7.20 -6.36 3.00
CA ASP A 47 8.01 -5.28 2.44
C ASP A 47 8.58 -5.70 1.08
N PHE A 48 8.56 -4.80 0.10
CA PHE A 48 9.03 -5.08 -1.27
C PHE A 48 10.50 -5.48 -1.31
N GLN A 49 11.37 -4.79 -0.58
CA GLN A 49 12.81 -5.10 -0.59
C GLN A 49 13.08 -6.47 0.04
N ALA A 50 12.39 -6.78 1.15
CA ALA A 50 12.49 -8.10 1.79
C ALA A 50 11.92 -9.21 0.89
N ALA A 51 10.79 -8.96 0.22
CA ALA A 51 10.17 -9.91 -0.69
C ALA A 51 11.06 -10.19 -1.92
N LYS A 52 11.68 -9.16 -2.48
CA LYS A 52 12.62 -9.24 -3.60
C LYS A 52 13.90 -9.99 -3.22
N ALA A 53 14.45 -9.72 -2.04
CA ALA A 53 15.64 -10.40 -1.52
C ALA A 53 15.38 -11.90 -1.23
N ALA A 54 14.16 -12.24 -0.81
CA ALA A 54 13.78 -13.63 -0.53
C ALA A 54 13.56 -14.47 -1.80
N MET A 55 13.07 -13.86 -2.89
CA MET A 55 12.78 -14.54 -4.14
C MET A 55 12.67 -13.53 -5.28
N ASN A 56 13.35 -13.80 -6.41
CA ASN A 56 13.23 -12.97 -7.60
C ASN A 56 11.76 -12.88 -8.03
N MET A 57 11.30 -11.68 -8.38
CA MET A 57 9.91 -11.44 -8.77
C MET A 57 9.50 -12.21 -10.02
N SER A 58 10.44 -12.53 -10.92
CA SER A 58 10.21 -13.37 -12.10
C SER A 58 9.71 -14.78 -11.77
N GLN A 59 9.97 -15.26 -10.56
CA GLN A 59 9.58 -16.60 -10.09
C GLN A 59 8.21 -16.63 -9.41
N ARG A 60 7.57 -15.48 -9.21
CA ARG A 60 6.26 -15.40 -8.58
C ARG A 60 5.17 -15.68 -9.60
N LYS A 61 4.22 -16.53 -9.22
CA LYS A 61 3.04 -16.80 -10.04
C LYS A 61 2.10 -15.61 -9.97
N LEU A 62 1.54 -15.27 -11.13
CA LEU A 62 0.57 -14.19 -11.27
C LEU A 62 -0.68 -14.76 -11.94
N GLY A 63 -1.84 -14.50 -11.35
CA GLY A 63 -3.13 -14.59 -12.00
C GLY A 63 -3.65 -13.18 -12.30
N GLU A 64 -4.75 -13.06 -13.02
CA GLU A 64 -5.36 -11.75 -13.31
C GLU A 64 -5.75 -10.97 -12.04
N ASN A 65 -6.16 -11.69 -10.98
CA ASN A 65 -6.67 -11.10 -9.75
C ASN A 65 -5.85 -11.48 -8.50
N ASP A 66 -4.90 -12.37 -8.60
CA ASP A 66 -4.12 -12.92 -7.49
C ASP A 66 -2.64 -12.54 -7.55
N GLY A 67 -2.32 -11.41 -8.15
CA GLY A 67 -0.97 -10.87 -8.19
C GLY A 67 -0.40 -10.64 -6.78
N PHE A 68 0.88 -10.95 -6.63
CA PHE A 68 1.57 -10.83 -5.35
C PHE A 68 1.49 -9.41 -4.77
N LEU A 69 1.04 -9.33 -3.51
CA LEU A 69 0.96 -8.08 -2.75
C LEU A 69 2.26 -7.82 -2.00
N CYS A 70 2.76 -6.59 -2.08
CA CYS A 70 3.80 -6.10 -1.19
C CYS A 70 3.62 -4.60 -0.90
N ARG A 71 4.45 -4.08 -0.04
CA ARG A 71 4.46 -2.67 0.33
C ARG A 71 5.81 -2.05 -0.06
N SER A 72 5.77 -0.96 -0.82
CA SER A 72 6.97 -0.21 -1.20
C SER A 72 7.62 0.49 0.00
N THR A 73 8.84 0.97 -0.17
CA THR A 73 9.55 1.77 0.84
C THR A 73 8.79 3.07 1.18
N ALA A 74 8.08 3.65 0.21
CA ALA A 74 7.20 4.80 0.43
C ALA A 74 5.88 4.45 1.14
N GLY A 75 5.63 3.16 1.40
CA GLY A 75 4.45 2.66 2.10
C GLY A 75 3.24 2.38 1.22
N HIS A 76 3.36 2.51 -0.10
CA HIS A 76 2.27 2.14 -1.00
C HIS A 76 2.05 0.63 -1.01
N VAL A 77 0.79 0.21 -0.88
CA VAL A 77 0.40 -1.18 -1.15
C VAL A 77 0.29 -1.36 -2.65
N VAL A 78 1.00 -2.34 -3.17
CA VAL A 78 1.12 -2.61 -4.59
C VAL A 78 0.88 -4.07 -4.90
N ARG A 79 0.28 -4.33 -6.05
CA ARG A 79 0.00 -5.66 -6.59
C ARG A 79 0.82 -5.89 -7.86
N LEU A 80 1.53 -6.99 -7.92
CA LEU A 80 2.27 -7.39 -9.11
C LEU A 80 1.28 -7.82 -10.22
N ILE A 81 1.33 -7.12 -11.35
CA ILE A 81 0.45 -7.37 -12.51
C ILE A 81 1.22 -7.82 -13.76
N GLY A 82 2.54 -7.80 -13.71
CA GLY A 82 3.40 -8.22 -14.81
C GLY A 82 4.63 -8.95 -14.30
N SER A 83 5.08 -9.97 -15.03
CA SER A 83 6.34 -10.64 -14.72
C SER A 83 7.53 -9.75 -15.03
N TYR A 84 8.52 -9.73 -14.15
CA TYR A 84 9.79 -9.09 -14.43
C TYR A 84 10.92 -9.69 -13.61
N ASP A 85 12.13 -9.56 -14.10
CA ASP A 85 13.33 -9.94 -13.39
C ASP A 85 13.77 -8.81 -12.47
N SER A 86 13.62 -9.02 -11.17
CA SER A 86 13.93 -8.00 -10.16
C SER A 86 15.44 -7.80 -9.93
N ASP A 87 16.28 -8.69 -10.44
CA ASP A 87 17.74 -8.52 -10.42
C ASP A 87 18.20 -7.59 -11.56
N VAL A 88 17.46 -7.60 -12.69
CA VAL A 88 17.69 -6.70 -13.82
C VAL A 88 17.06 -5.31 -13.59
N TRP A 89 15.88 -5.28 -12.94
CA TRP A 89 15.11 -4.06 -12.67
C TRP A 89 14.99 -3.82 -11.16
N PRO A 90 16.03 -3.30 -10.50
CA PRO A 90 16.07 -3.22 -9.03
C PRO A 90 15.25 -2.08 -8.42
N GLY A 91 14.63 -1.23 -9.24
CA GLY A 91 13.87 -0.05 -8.81
C GLY A 91 12.67 -0.38 -7.90
N GLU A 92 12.21 0.64 -7.18
CA GLU A 92 10.97 0.57 -6.39
C GLU A 92 9.73 0.48 -7.30
N PRO A 93 8.60 -0.04 -6.80
CA PRO A 93 7.36 -0.13 -7.56
C PRO A 93 6.93 1.18 -8.23
N GLU A 94 7.21 2.32 -7.61
CA GLU A 94 6.90 3.66 -8.13
C GLU A 94 7.61 3.98 -9.44
N THR A 95 8.70 3.26 -9.75
CA THR A 95 9.45 3.41 -11.01
C THR A 95 9.16 2.30 -12.02
N LEU A 96 8.35 1.31 -11.66
CA LEU A 96 8.06 0.09 -12.43
C LEU A 96 6.55 -0.05 -12.69
N LEU A 97 5.95 0.97 -13.25
CA LEU A 97 4.48 1.13 -13.36
C LEU A 97 3.79 0.08 -14.24
N SER A 98 4.52 -0.55 -15.15
CA SER A 98 3.98 -1.64 -15.99
C SER A 98 3.93 -2.99 -15.26
N GLN A 99 4.68 -3.14 -14.18
CA GLN A 99 4.73 -4.35 -13.36
C GLN A 99 3.81 -4.28 -12.15
N TRP A 100 3.46 -3.07 -11.70
CA TRP A 100 2.75 -2.86 -10.45
C TRP A 100 1.47 -2.05 -10.61
N LYS A 101 0.40 -2.51 -9.98
CA LYS A 101 -0.82 -1.75 -9.74
C LYS A 101 -0.82 -1.24 -8.31
N PHE A 102 -1.11 0.04 -8.14
CA PHE A 102 -1.23 0.69 -6.83
C PHE A 102 -2.65 0.58 -6.30
N VAL A 103 -2.77 0.47 -4.99
CA VAL A 103 -4.05 0.38 -4.28
C VAL A 103 -4.14 1.57 -3.33
N TRP A 104 -5.30 2.19 -3.26
CA TRP A 104 -5.53 3.39 -2.45
C TRP A 104 -6.50 3.10 -1.31
N ALA A 105 -6.33 3.79 -0.18
CA ALA A 105 -7.23 3.68 0.97
C ALA A 105 -8.18 4.88 1.02
N LYS A 106 -9.41 4.63 1.48
CA LYS A 106 -10.37 5.69 1.82
C LYS A 106 -10.17 6.21 3.25
N ASP A 107 -9.41 5.50 4.08
CA ASP A 107 -9.03 5.94 5.42
C ASP A 107 -7.94 7.02 5.33
N PRO A 108 -8.20 8.27 5.76
CA PRO A 108 -7.23 9.35 5.71
C PRO A 108 -5.96 9.07 6.53
N LYS A 109 -6.04 8.24 7.56
CA LYS A 109 -4.87 7.82 8.37
C LYS A 109 -3.90 6.91 7.58
N LYS A 110 -4.38 6.33 6.49
CA LYS A 110 -3.63 5.44 5.60
C LYS A 110 -3.25 6.09 4.28
N ALA A 111 -3.51 7.38 4.11
CA ALA A 111 -3.10 8.13 2.94
C ALA A 111 -1.58 8.02 2.70
N ARG A 112 -1.19 7.89 1.45
CA ARG A 112 0.21 7.80 1.00
C ARG A 112 0.51 8.92 0.01
N PRO A 113 1.79 9.23 -0.26
CA PRO A 113 2.16 10.26 -1.22
C PRO A 113 1.42 10.10 -2.55
N PHE A 114 0.94 11.22 -3.10
CA PHE A 114 0.23 11.24 -4.37
C PHE A 114 1.11 10.71 -5.51
N LEU A 115 0.53 9.87 -6.36
CA LEU A 115 1.12 9.41 -7.60
C LEU A 115 0.13 9.60 -8.76
N ALA A 116 0.57 10.26 -9.82
CA ALA A 116 -0.23 10.48 -11.03
C ALA A 116 -0.16 9.27 -11.97
N LEU A 117 -0.97 8.25 -11.73
CA LEU A 117 -0.94 6.99 -12.46
C LEU A 117 -2.26 6.69 -13.18
N SER A 118 -2.23 6.68 -14.52
CA SER A 118 -3.38 6.26 -15.33
C SER A 118 -3.76 4.78 -15.15
N THR A 119 -2.80 3.94 -14.77
CA THR A 119 -3.01 2.50 -14.50
C THR A 119 -3.56 2.24 -13.11
N SER A 120 -3.50 3.21 -12.22
CA SER A 120 -3.98 3.13 -10.84
C SER A 120 -4.53 4.49 -10.40
N PRO A 121 -5.62 4.98 -11.03
CA PRO A 121 -6.22 6.26 -10.66
C PRO A 121 -6.81 6.20 -9.26
N TYR A 122 -7.04 7.36 -8.67
CA TYR A 122 -7.82 7.48 -7.45
C TYR A 122 -9.30 7.50 -7.80
N ASP A 123 -10.10 6.75 -7.06
CA ASP A 123 -11.55 6.79 -7.16
C ASP A 123 -12.16 7.61 -6.03
N THR A 124 -13.45 7.88 -6.11
CA THR A 124 -14.19 8.66 -5.10
C THR A 124 -13.96 8.11 -3.70
N GLY A 125 -13.48 8.96 -2.81
CA GLY A 125 -13.17 8.64 -1.42
C GLY A 125 -11.72 8.24 -1.17
N ASP A 126 -10.95 7.87 -2.19
CA ASP A 126 -9.52 7.53 -2.02
C ASP A 126 -8.71 8.73 -1.54
N CYS A 127 -7.79 8.48 -0.61
CA CYS A 127 -6.98 9.51 0.03
C CYS A 127 -5.51 9.43 -0.40
N CYS A 128 -4.91 10.61 -0.53
CA CYS A 128 -3.47 10.77 -0.71
C CYS A 128 -2.92 11.88 0.18
N THR A 129 -1.59 11.93 0.34
CA THR A 129 -0.92 13.08 0.93
C THR A 129 -0.31 13.96 -0.15
N TYR A 130 -0.43 15.27 0.02
CA TYR A 130 0.11 16.27 -0.91
C TYR A 130 0.39 17.59 -0.19
N PRO A 131 1.39 18.40 -0.60
CA PRO A 131 1.65 19.69 0.02
C PRO A 131 0.49 20.68 -0.17
N ALA A 132 0.13 21.36 0.91
CA ALA A 132 -0.78 22.52 0.90
C ALA A 132 -0.07 23.79 0.42
N GLU A 133 -0.74 24.95 0.44
CA GLU A 133 -0.15 26.23 -0.04
C GLU A 133 1.04 26.70 0.79
N ASP A 134 1.04 26.37 2.07
CA ASP A 134 2.10 26.68 3.03
C ASP A 134 3.20 25.61 3.09
N GLU A 135 3.22 24.69 2.13
CA GLU A 135 4.15 23.55 2.02
C GLU A 135 3.98 22.51 3.14
N THR A 136 3.01 22.65 4.05
CA THR A 136 2.68 21.59 5.01
C THR A 136 2.00 20.43 4.30
N LEU A 137 2.27 19.20 4.77
CA LEU A 137 1.71 18.00 4.17
C LEU A 137 0.29 17.78 4.67
N HIS A 138 -0.68 17.82 3.76
CA HIS A 138 -2.09 17.56 4.03
C HIS A 138 -2.55 16.23 3.45
N VAL A 139 -3.67 15.75 3.97
CA VAL A 139 -4.43 14.64 3.39
C VAL A 139 -5.53 15.20 2.50
N TYR A 140 -5.63 14.66 1.30
CA TYR A 140 -6.66 15.01 0.32
C TYR A 140 -7.50 13.78 -0.02
N ARG A 141 -8.80 13.97 -0.17
CA ARG A 141 -9.77 12.95 -0.58
C ARG A 141 -10.26 13.21 -1.99
N SER A 142 -10.22 12.21 -2.86
CA SER A 142 -10.76 12.32 -4.22
C SER A 142 -12.28 12.42 -4.20
N GLY A 143 -12.82 13.41 -4.90
CA GLY A 143 -14.26 13.61 -5.10
C GLY A 143 -14.78 13.01 -6.41
N LYS A 144 -13.95 12.28 -7.17
CA LYS A 144 -14.36 11.66 -8.43
C LYS A 144 -13.57 10.38 -8.70
N ASP A 145 -14.17 9.53 -9.53
CA ASP A 145 -13.49 8.33 -10.05
C ASP A 145 -12.51 8.67 -11.18
N GLY A 146 -11.48 7.85 -11.31
CA GLY A 146 -10.48 7.99 -12.36
C GLY A 146 -9.59 9.24 -12.21
N ASN A 147 -9.39 9.74 -11.00
CA ASN A 147 -8.62 10.95 -10.76
C ASN A 147 -7.11 10.66 -10.81
N VAL A 148 -6.42 11.31 -11.75
CA VAL A 148 -4.95 11.18 -11.93
C VAL A 148 -4.22 12.52 -11.78
N TRP A 149 -4.96 13.58 -11.48
CA TRP A 149 -4.40 14.93 -11.35
C TRP A 149 -4.08 15.22 -9.88
N PRO A 150 -2.96 15.90 -9.61
CA PRO A 150 -2.59 16.19 -8.23
C PRO A 150 -3.60 17.13 -7.56
N PRO A 151 -3.74 17.04 -6.24
CA PRO A 151 -4.45 18.05 -5.44
C PRO A 151 -3.96 19.45 -5.78
N ARG A 152 -4.83 20.47 -5.62
CA ARG A 152 -4.57 21.88 -5.96
C ARG A 152 -4.49 22.19 -7.45
N THR A 153 -4.69 21.21 -8.34
CA THR A 153 -4.90 21.47 -9.76
C THR A 153 -6.29 22.09 -9.97
N LEU A 154 -6.38 23.13 -10.78
CA LEU A 154 -7.64 23.81 -11.07
C LEU A 154 -8.68 22.83 -11.66
N ASN A 155 -9.93 22.90 -11.18
CA ASN A 155 -11.05 22.06 -11.62
C ASN A 155 -10.90 20.55 -11.35
N VAL A 156 -10.01 20.15 -10.45
CA VAL A 156 -9.89 18.76 -10.01
C VAL A 156 -10.57 18.63 -8.65
N GLN A 157 -11.40 17.61 -8.53
CA GLN A 157 -12.22 17.38 -7.34
C GLN A 157 -11.39 16.68 -6.26
N TRP A 158 -10.72 17.47 -5.43
CA TRP A 158 -10.08 17.03 -4.21
C TRP A 158 -10.60 17.85 -3.02
N THR A 159 -10.91 17.18 -1.93
CA THR A 159 -11.24 17.82 -0.65
C THR A 159 -10.00 17.77 0.24
N ASP A 160 -9.56 18.91 0.73
CA ASP A 160 -8.51 19.01 1.74
C ASP A 160 -9.09 18.62 3.12
N LEU A 161 -8.56 17.56 3.72
CA LEU A 161 -8.99 17.07 5.04
C LEU A 161 -8.18 17.63 6.20
N GLY A 162 -7.16 18.44 5.91
CA GLY A 162 -6.26 19.01 6.91
C GLY A 162 -4.90 18.30 6.98
N PRO A 163 -4.05 18.76 7.92
CA PRO A 163 -2.67 18.28 8.02
C PRO A 163 -2.58 16.80 8.38
N VAL A 164 -1.52 16.16 7.91
CA VAL A 164 -1.20 14.77 8.29
C VAL A 164 -1.09 14.67 9.80
N GLY A 165 -1.75 13.66 10.37
CA GLY A 165 -1.86 13.46 11.83
C GLY A 165 -3.19 13.96 12.41
N GLY A 166 -3.99 14.66 11.63
CA GLY A 166 -5.33 15.11 12.00
C GLY A 166 -5.38 16.23 13.06
N PRO A 167 -6.54 16.56 13.56
CA PRO A 167 -7.84 15.94 13.21
C PRO A 167 -8.22 16.19 11.75
N TYR A 168 -8.85 15.19 11.13
CA TYR A 168 -9.34 15.32 9.76
C TYR A 168 -10.75 15.87 9.72
N ILE A 169 -11.05 16.68 8.72
CA ILE A 169 -12.41 17.16 8.45
C ILE A 169 -13.20 15.96 7.91
N GLU A 170 -14.16 15.47 8.67
CA GLU A 170 -15.16 14.52 8.20
C GLU A 170 -16.29 15.35 7.56
N GLU A 171 -16.56 15.13 6.26
CA GLU A 171 -17.80 15.63 5.68
C GLU A 171 -18.94 14.82 6.32
N ASP A 172 -19.84 15.52 7.00
CA ASP A 172 -21.08 14.94 7.50
C ASP A 172 -21.81 14.26 6.32
N ALA A 173 -22.07 12.96 6.47
CA ALA A 173 -22.69 12.12 5.47
C ALA A 173 -24.16 12.50 5.23
#